data_929fd4e7246218b62cf353166425fe55
#
_entry.id   929fd4e7246218b62cf353166425fe55
#
_cell.length_a   1.000
_cell.length_b   1.000
_cell.length_c   1.000
_cell.angle_alpha   90.00
_cell.angle_beta   90.00
_cell.angle_gamma   90.00
#
_symmetry.space_group_name_H-M   'P 1'
#
loop_
_entity.id
_entity.type
_entity.pdbx_description
1 polymer ?
#
loop_
_entity_poly.entity_id
_entity_poly.type
_entity_poly.pdbx_seq_one_letter_code
_entity_poly.pdbx_strand_id
1 'polypeptide(L)'
;MTAMRFDDLRQYFDVLRARSGEALTVRFVEPRDADALQNYFRALTTRSRYNRFFGATRELPPSELAHFIHIGEADRFSVVATMRVDGHEIIVGEARYAFEDGSIEFGLSIDDRWQGHGIGKVLLKNLECRAASFGADRLFGDTLRSNDAMIGLARNSGYAFMPSPGDWKLVRFAKPIDAEPRDIPCASWKLAAASRHLATAPLAG
;
A
#
# COMPACT_ATOMS: atom_id res chain seq x y z
N MET A 1 1.43 2.81 -23.28
CA MET A 1 1.66 1.84 -22.19
C MET A 1 0.69 0.68 -22.41
N THR A 2 1.18 -0.55 -22.52
CA THR A 2 0.31 -1.73 -22.63
C THR A 2 -0.26 -1.98 -21.25
N ALA A 3 -1.60 -1.89 -21.13
CA ALA A 3 -2.27 -2.17 -19.85
C ALA A 3 -1.88 -3.58 -19.37
N MET A 4 -1.29 -3.65 -18.19
CA MET A 4 -0.90 -4.91 -17.57
C MET A 4 -2.16 -5.72 -17.26
N ARG A 5 -2.23 -6.97 -17.74
CA ARG A 5 -3.40 -7.82 -17.50
C ARG A 5 -3.44 -8.22 -16.03
N PHE A 6 -4.63 -8.22 -15.45
CA PHE A 6 -4.87 -8.51 -14.04
C PHE A 6 -4.34 -9.88 -13.59
N ASP A 7 -4.44 -10.88 -14.48
CA ASP A 7 -3.94 -12.23 -14.21
C ASP A 7 -2.43 -12.28 -14.00
N ASP A 8 -1.70 -11.33 -14.59
CA ASP A 8 -0.24 -11.25 -14.45
C ASP A 8 0.20 -10.72 -13.07
N LEU A 9 -0.67 -10.00 -12.35
CA LEU A 9 -0.35 -9.42 -11.04
C LEU A 9 -0.49 -10.41 -9.88
N ARG A 10 -1.26 -11.48 -10.02
CA ARG A 10 -1.48 -12.50 -8.98
C ARG A 10 -0.21 -13.22 -8.54
N GLN A 11 0.75 -13.35 -9.43
CA GLN A 11 2.04 -13.99 -9.13
C GLN A 11 2.99 -13.11 -8.29
N TYR A 12 2.67 -11.83 -8.13
CA TYR A 12 3.53 -10.86 -7.42
C TYR A 12 3.07 -10.68 -5.96
N PHE A 13 3.34 -11.68 -5.14
CA PHE A 13 3.11 -11.63 -3.71
C PHE A 13 4.41 -11.83 -2.92
N ASP A 14 4.45 -11.29 -1.72
CA ASP A 14 5.57 -11.40 -0.80
C ASP A 14 5.09 -12.07 0.49
N VAL A 15 5.89 -13.02 0.99
CA VAL A 15 5.65 -13.62 2.31
C VAL A 15 6.64 -13.01 3.29
N LEU A 16 6.12 -12.29 4.26
CA LEU A 16 6.87 -11.50 5.23
C LEU A 16 6.55 -11.97 6.64
N ARG A 17 7.32 -11.52 7.63
CA ARG A 17 7.04 -11.77 9.05
C ARG A 17 6.85 -10.48 9.80
N ALA A 18 5.78 -10.40 10.59
CA ALA A 18 5.61 -9.35 11.58
C ALA A 18 6.62 -9.52 12.73
N ARG A 19 6.81 -8.47 13.53
CA ARG A 19 7.71 -8.52 14.70
C ARG A 19 7.26 -9.56 15.73
N SER A 20 5.97 -9.78 15.84
CA SER A 20 5.35 -10.79 16.71
C SER A 20 5.49 -12.23 16.21
N GLY A 21 6.04 -12.43 14.99
CA GLY A 21 6.36 -13.74 14.42
C GLY A 21 5.36 -14.26 13.39
N GLU A 22 4.18 -13.65 13.28
CA GLU A 22 3.15 -14.08 12.34
C GLU A 22 3.62 -13.92 10.88
N ALA A 23 3.26 -14.91 10.06
CA ALA A 23 3.46 -14.84 8.62
C ALA A 23 2.38 -13.97 7.97
N LEU A 24 2.82 -13.04 7.15
CA LEU A 24 1.98 -12.12 6.38
C LEU A 24 2.19 -12.38 4.89
N THR A 25 1.12 -12.43 4.12
CA THR A 25 1.20 -12.35 2.67
C THR A 25 0.79 -10.95 2.23
N VAL A 26 1.69 -10.25 1.52
CA VAL A 26 1.39 -8.96 0.89
C VAL A 26 1.23 -9.18 -0.60
N ARG A 27 0.06 -8.93 -1.12
CA ARG A 27 -0.28 -9.12 -2.54
C ARG A 27 -1.15 -7.99 -3.06
N PHE A 28 -1.24 -7.88 -4.37
CA PHE A 28 -2.21 -6.97 -4.99
C PHE A 28 -3.64 -7.36 -4.61
N VAL A 29 -4.51 -6.36 -4.51
CA VAL A 29 -5.96 -6.57 -4.38
C VAL A 29 -6.49 -7.20 -5.66
N GLU A 30 -7.45 -8.10 -5.52
CA GLU A 30 -8.14 -8.75 -6.62
C GLU A 30 -9.64 -8.43 -6.58
N PRO A 31 -10.39 -8.50 -7.69
CA PRO A 31 -11.83 -8.26 -7.68
C PRO A 31 -12.60 -9.14 -6.68
N ARG A 32 -12.13 -10.37 -6.44
CA ARG A 32 -12.71 -11.28 -5.44
C ARG A 32 -12.55 -10.81 -3.99
N ASP A 33 -11.66 -9.85 -3.74
CA ASP A 33 -11.44 -9.30 -2.40
C ASP A 33 -12.48 -8.24 -2.00
N ALA A 34 -13.38 -7.84 -2.89
CA ALA A 34 -14.32 -6.75 -2.67
C ALA A 34 -15.08 -6.88 -1.34
N ASP A 35 -15.68 -8.03 -1.08
CA ASP A 35 -16.45 -8.26 0.15
C ASP A 35 -15.52 -8.32 1.38
N ALA A 36 -14.38 -9.00 1.27
CA ALA A 36 -13.41 -9.10 2.36
C ALA A 36 -12.83 -7.72 2.71
N LEU A 37 -12.52 -6.91 1.70
CA LEU A 37 -12.03 -5.54 1.87
C LEU A 37 -13.08 -4.63 2.50
N GLN A 38 -14.34 -4.72 2.05
CA GLN A 38 -15.44 -3.97 2.64
C GLN A 38 -15.66 -4.35 4.11
N ASN A 39 -15.60 -5.65 4.42
CA ASN A 39 -15.72 -6.14 5.81
C ASN A 39 -14.53 -5.69 6.66
N TYR A 40 -13.32 -5.68 6.12
CA TYR A 40 -12.14 -5.12 6.76
C TYR A 40 -12.36 -3.64 7.15
N PHE A 41 -12.84 -2.80 6.22
CA PHE A 41 -13.08 -1.38 6.52
C PHE A 41 -14.21 -1.18 7.53
N ARG A 42 -15.27 -1.99 7.47
CA ARG A 42 -16.35 -1.94 8.47
C ARG A 42 -15.86 -2.31 9.88
N ALA A 43 -14.90 -3.23 9.98
CA ALA A 43 -14.32 -3.68 11.24
C ALA A 43 -13.37 -2.67 11.89
N LEU A 44 -12.80 -1.73 11.12
CA LEU A 44 -11.97 -0.67 11.68
C LEU A 44 -12.76 0.19 12.68
N THR A 45 -12.11 0.66 13.74
CA THR A 45 -12.70 1.66 14.62
C THR A 45 -13.03 2.96 13.88
N THR A 46 -13.96 3.75 14.41
CA THR A 46 -14.29 5.06 13.84
C THR A 46 -13.05 5.95 13.72
N ARG A 47 -12.15 5.89 14.72
CA ARG A 47 -10.89 6.64 14.70
C ARG A 47 -9.99 6.19 13.56
N SER A 48 -9.80 4.89 13.36
CA SER A 48 -8.95 4.35 12.30
C SER A 48 -9.51 4.67 10.91
N ARG A 49 -10.81 4.56 10.71
CA ARG A 49 -11.46 5.01 9.47
C ARG A 49 -11.27 6.50 9.23
N TYR A 50 -11.49 7.34 10.25
CA TYR A 50 -11.31 8.78 10.11
C TYR A 50 -9.86 9.15 9.79
N ASN A 51 -8.89 8.50 10.44
CA ASN A 51 -7.47 8.70 10.16
C ASN A 51 -7.08 8.29 8.72
N ARG A 52 -7.77 7.31 8.15
CA ARG A 52 -7.48 6.78 6.81
C ARG A 52 -8.10 7.60 5.68
N PHE A 53 -9.32 8.11 5.89
CA PHE A 53 -10.11 8.78 4.85
C PHE A 53 -10.33 10.28 5.09
N PHE A 54 -9.84 10.81 6.20
CA PHE A 54 -10.04 12.21 6.61
C PHE A 54 -11.52 12.61 6.72
N GLY A 55 -12.41 11.62 6.88
CA GLY A 55 -13.85 11.80 6.91
C GLY A 55 -14.58 10.71 7.71
N ALA A 56 -15.82 11.03 8.13
CA ALA A 56 -16.68 10.11 8.85
C ALA A 56 -17.40 9.18 7.86
N THR A 57 -16.73 8.09 7.48
CA THR A 57 -17.36 7.04 6.67
C THR A 57 -17.51 5.75 7.48
N ARG A 58 -18.64 5.05 7.31
CA ARG A 58 -18.88 3.76 7.98
C ARG A 58 -18.35 2.59 7.16
N GLU A 59 -18.32 2.75 5.86
CA GLU A 59 -17.88 1.77 4.88
C GLU A 59 -17.32 2.48 3.65
N LEU A 60 -16.63 1.75 2.78
CA LEU A 60 -16.20 2.29 1.50
C LEU A 60 -17.43 2.55 0.60
N PRO A 61 -17.59 3.77 0.06
CA PRO A 61 -18.53 3.98 -1.02
C PRO A 61 -18.24 3.04 -2.19
N PRO A 62 -19.26 2.62 -2.96
CA PRO A 62 -19.04 1.70 -4.10
C PRO A 62 -17.99 2.19 -5.10
N SER A 63 -17.92 3.49 -5.36
CA SER A 63 -16.89 4.09 -6.23
C SER A 63 -15.48 3.93 -5.65
N GLU A 64 -15.31 4.15 -4.35
CA GLU A 64 -14.01 3.96 -3.69
C GLU A 64 -13.61 2.49 -3.67
N LEU A 65 -14.56 1.58 -3.36
CA LEU A 65 -14.29 0.15 -3.40
C LEU A 65 -13.86 -0.29 -4.82
N ALA A 66 -14.52 0.23 -5.85
CA ALA A 66 -14.13 -0.02 -7.23
C ALA A 66 -12.68 0.43 -7.50
N HIS A 67 -12.28 1.61 -7.00
CA HIS A 67 -10.91 2.10 -7.15
C HIS A 67 -9.87 1.23 -6.41
N PHE A 68 -10.26 0.54 -5.34
CA PHE A 68 -9.35 -0.39 -4.66
C PHE A 68 -9.14 -1.68 -5.45
N ILE A 69 -10.19 -2.21 -6.08
CA ILE A 69 -10.15 -3.51 -6.76
C ILE A 69 -9.75 -3.44 -8.24
N HIS A 70 -9.83 -2.26 -8.88
CA HIS A 70 -9.38 -2.02 -10.24
C HIS A 70 -7.98 -1.40 -10.24
N ILE A 71 -6.97 -2.25 -9.96
CA ILE A 71 -5.58 -1.82 -9.89
C ILE A 71 -4.99 -1.57 -11.28
N GLY A 72 -4.02 -0.64 -11.35
CA GLY A 72 -3.35 -0.23 -12.59
C GLY A 72 -4.11 0.80 -13.41
N GLU A 73 -5.33 1.16 -13.03
CA GLU A 73 -6.05 2.28 -13.63
C GLU A 73 -5.49 3.61 -13.10
N ALA A 74 -5.19 4.54 -14.01
CA ALA A 74 -4.62 5.85 -13.68
C ALA A 74 -3.40 5.77 -12.74
N ASP A 75 -2.51 4.80 -12.98
CA ASP A 75 -1.28 4.58 -12.22
C ASP A 75 -1.51 4.37 -10.70
N ARG A 76 -2.67 3.80 -10.34
CA ARG A 76 -3.06 3.49 -8.97
C ARG A 76 -2.98 2.01 -8.69
N PHE A 77 -2.47 1.66 -7.51
CA PHE A 77 -2.30 0.29 -7.07
C PHE A 77 -2.77 0.12 -5.64
N SER A 78 -3.34 -1.03 -5.35
CA SER A 78 -3.76 -1.42 -4.01
C SER A 78 -3.17 -2.77 -3.64
N VAL A 79 -2.68 -2.88 -2.43
CA VAL A 79 -2.19 -4.13 -1.86
C VAL A 79 -2.91 -4.42 -0.54
N VAL A 80 -3.05 -5.69 -0.23
CA VAL A 80 -3.52 -6.17 1.07
C VAL A 80 -2.42 -6.97 1.75
N ALA A 81 -2.34 -6.80 3.07
CA ALA A 81 -1.62 -7.70 3.95
C ALA A 81 -2.63 -8.68 4.53
N THR A 82 -2.43 -9.97 4.29
CA THR A 82 -3.31 -11.04 4.76
C THR A 82 -2.59 -11.97 5.71
N MET A 83 -3.35 -12.61 6.59
CA MET A 83 -2.90 -13.67 7.49
C MET A 83 -3.88 -14.83 7.46
N ARG A 84 -3.41 -16.01 7.87
CA ARG A 84 -4.28 -17.16 8.13
C ARG A 84 -4.63 -17.24 9.62
N VAL A 85 -5.93 -17.16 9.91
CA VAL A 85 -6.47 -17.33 11.26
C VAL A 85 -7.56 -18.41 11.17
N ASP A 86 -7.44 -19.43 11.99
CA ASP A 86 -8.36 -20.58 12.00
C ASP A 86 -8.60 -21.21 10.61
N GLY A 87 -7.52 -21.28 9.80
CA GLY A 87 -7.58 -21.83 8.44
C GLY A 87 -8.10 -20.87 7.36
N HIS A 88 -8.62 -19.71 7.73
CA HIS A 88 -9.18 -18.72 6.82
C HIS A 88 -8.18 -17.58 6.56
N GLU A 89 -8.10 -17.12 5.31
CA GLU A 89 -7.37 -15.91 4.96
C GLU A 89 -8.20 -14.69 5.38
N ILE A 90 -7.59 -13.79 6.16
CA ILE A 90 -8.20 -12.51 6.55
C ILE A 90 -7.30 -11.36 6.15
N ILE A 91 -7.90 -10.23 5.80
CA ILE A 91 -7.18 -8.97 5.56
C ILE A 91 -6.92 -8.32 6.93
N VAL A 92 -5.64 -8.05 7.22
CA VAL A 92 -5.18 -7.39 8.46
C VAL A 92 -4.61 -6.01 8.21
N GLY A 93 -4.39 -5.65 6.95
CA GLY A 93 -3.93 -4.32 6.54
C GLY A 93 -4.13 -4.11 5.05
N GLU A 94 -4.17 -2.86 4.65
CA GLU A 94 -4.20 -2.45 3.25
C GLU A 94 -3.27 -1.27 3.02
N ALA A 95 -2.83 -1.11 1.78
CA ALA A 95 -2.22 0.12 1.34
C ALA A 95 -2.59 0.41 -0.11
N ARG A 96 -2.82 1.68 -0.40
CA ARG A 96 -3.02 2.19 -1.74
C ARG A 96 -1.94 3.20 -2.06
N TYR A 97 -1.42 3.16 -3.27
CA TYR A 97 -0.43 4.09 -3.76
C TYR A 97 -0.71 4.52 -5.20
N ALA A 98 -0.35 5.75 -5.51
CA ALA A 98 -0.52 6.35 -6.81
C ALA A 98 0.77 7.03 -7.25
N PHE A 99 1.07 6.95 -8.54
CA PHE A 99 2.21 7.63 -9.14
C PHE A 99 1.84 9.06 -9.48
N GLU A 100 2.70 10.00 -9.12
CA GLU A 100 2.58 11.41 -9.41
C GLU A 100 3.99 12.00 -9.63
N ASP A 101 4.30 12.40 -10.84
CA ASP A 101 5.53 13.10 -11.23
C ASP A 101 6.84 12.51 -10.63
N GLY A 102 7.07 11.22 -10.86
CA GLY A 102 8.27 10.52 -10.34
C GLY A 102 8.21 10.19 -8.84
N SER A 103 7.17 10.59 -8.15
CA SER A 103 6.91 10.29 -6.75
C SER A 103 5.75 9.32 -6.61
N ILE A 104 5.62 8.70 -5.45
CA ILE A 104 4.47 7.88 -5.09
C ILE A 104 3.81 8.48 -3.85
N GLU A 105 2.54 8.85 -4.00
CA GLU A 105 1.66 9.11 -2.86
C GLU A 105 1.11 7.79 -2.33
N PHE A 106 1.10 7.61 -1.01
CA PHE A 106 0.50 6.43 -0.40
C PHE A 106 -0.31 6.71 0.85
N GLY A 107 -1.23 5.79 1.14
CA GLY A 107 -1.90 5.70 2.42
C GLY A 107 -2.06 4.23 2.79
N LEU A 108 -2.00 3.92 4.08
CA LEU A 108 -2.18 2.57 4.61
C LEU A 108 -3.05 2.56 5.87
N SER A 109 -3.65 1.42 6.15
CA SER A 109 -4.29 1.15 7.42
C SER A 109 -4.04 -0.29 7.89
N ILE A 110 -4.11 -0.50 9.20
CA ILE A 110 -3.98 -1.82 9.84
C ILE A 110 -5.20 -2.01 10.74
N ASP A 111 -5.80 -3.18 10.68
CA ASP A 111 -6.91 -3.59 11.55
C ASP A 111 -6.52 -3.34 13.02
N ASP A 112 -7.39 -2.68 13.76
CA ASP A 112 -7.12 -2.24 15.14
C ASP A 112 -6.69 -3.39 16.05
N ARG A 113 -7.18 -4.62 15.82
CA ARG A 113 -6.81 -5.83 16.56
C ARG A 113 -5.36 -6.26 16.32
N TRP A 114 -4.78 -5.85 15.19
CA TRP A 114 -3.44 -6.23 14.74
C TRP A 114 -2.45 -5.08 14.78
N GLN A 115 -2.85 -3.91 15.29
CA GLN A 115 -1.92 -2.81 15.55
C GLN A 115 -0.93 -3.18 16.68
N GLY A 116 0.24 -2.57 16.67
CA GLY A 116 1.29 -2.88 17.65
C GLY A 116 2.13 -4.14 17.35
N HIS A 117 1.73 -5.00 16.43
CA HIS A 117 2.43 -6.25 16.05
C HIS A 117 3.57 -6.03 15.03
N GLY A 118 3.80 -4.79 14.59
CA GLY A 118 4.85 -4.46 13.61
C GLY A 118 4.41 -4.58 12.14
N ILE A 119 3.15 -4.95 11.88
CA ILE A 119 2.61 -5.13 10.52
C ILE A 119 2.73 -3.86 9.69
N GLY A 120 2.40 -2.70 10.26
CA GLY A 120 2.52 -1.42 9.56
C GLY A 120 3.95 -1.13 9.09
N LYS A 121 4.97 -1.46 9.90
CA LYS A 121 6.37 -1.29 9.52
C LYS A 121 6.76 -2.20 8.37
N VAL A 122 6.32 -3.46 8.40
CA VAL A 122 6.60 -4.45 7.35
C VAL A 122 5.92 -4.03 6.04
N LEU A 123 4.64 -3.62 6.11
CA LEU A 123 3.90 -3.16 4.94
C LEU A 123 4.53 -1.90 4.34
N LEU A 124 4.92 -0.92 5.17
CA LEU A 124 5.57 0.30 4.69
C LEU A 124 6.90 0.01 3.98
N LYS A 125 7.74 -0.86 4.55
CA LYS A 125 8.99 -1.28 3.89
C LYS A 125 8.74 -2.02 2.57
N ASN A 126 7.69 -2.85 2.50
CA ASN A 126 7.31 -3.50 1.25
C ASN A 126 6.85 -2.48 0.21
N LEU A 127 6.13 -1.43 0.61
CA LEU A 127 5.77 -0.32 -0.27
C LEU A 127 7.01 0.44 -0.77
N GLU A 128 8.00 0.71 0.08
CA GLU A 128 9.27 1.34 -0.32
C GLU A 128 9.97 0.50 -1.40
N CYS A 129 10.02 -0.82 -1.23
CA CYS A 129 10.58 -1.73 -2.22
C CYS A 129 9.79 -1.71 -3.55
N ARG A 130 8.45 -1.71 -3.49
CA ARG A 130 7.59 -1.60 -4.67
C ARG A 130 7.80 -0.26 -5.38
N ALA A 131 7.87 0.84 -4.63
CA ALA A 131 8.15 2.17 -5.16
C ALA A 131 9.48 2.22 -5.93
N ALA A 132 10.55 1.69 -5.32
CA ALA A 132 11.87 1.59 -5.97
C ALA A 132 11.82 0.75 -7.27
N SER A 133 11.10 -0.38 -7.26
CA SER A 133 10.99 -1.26 -8.43
C SER A 133 10.28 -0.59 -9.61
N PHE A 134 9.42 0.37 -9.35
CA PHE A 134 8.76 1.20 -10.36
C PHE A 134 9.55 2.46 -10.75
N GLY A 135 10.71 2.68 -10.13
CA GLY A 135 11.60 3.79 -10.43
C GLY A 135 11.15 5.12 -9.80
N ALA A 136 10.41 5.08 -8.70
CA ALA A 136 10.07 6.29 -7.97
C ALA A 136 11.27 6.82 -7.19
N ASP A 137 11.44 8.14 -7.20
CA ASP A 137 12.50 8.83 -6.47
C ASP A 137 12.12 9.11 -5.01
N ARG A 138 10.81 9.15 -4.73
CA ARG A 138 10.27 9.55 -3.43
C ARG A 138 8.96 8.87 -3.12
N LEU A 139 8.77 8.52 -1.85
CA LEU A 139 7.50 8.06 -1.30
C LEU A 139 7.00 9.10 -0.30
N PHE A 140 5.73 9.50 -0.39
CA PHE A 140 5.13 10.48 0.52
C PHE A 140 3.69 10.13 0.86
N GLY A 141 3.17 10.73 1.91
CA GLY A 141 1.76 10.65 2.28
C GLY A 141 1.38 11.79 3.21
N ASP A 142 0.10 12.01 3.33
CA ASP A 142 -0.47 12.97 4.27
C ASP A 142 -1.19 12.24 5.40
N THR A 143 -1.13 12.78 6.60
CA THR A 143 -1.87 12.23 7.75
C THR A 143 -2.35 13.35 8.66
N LEU A 144 -3.40 13.07 9.43
CA LEU A 144 -3.86 14.01 10.46
C LEU A 144 -2.77 14.24 11.51
N ARG A 145 -2.61 15.48 11.97
CA ARG A 145 -1.68 15.82 13.04
C ARG A 145 -1.97 15.09 14.36
N SER A 146 -3.18 14.59 14.53
CA SER A 146 -3.64 13.79 15.69
C SER A 146 -3.45 12.28 15.50
N ASN A 147 -2.92 11.83 14.36
CA ASN A 147 -2.68 10.41 14.09
C ASN A 147 -1.28 9.99 14.57
N ASP A 148 -1.12 9.89 15.89
CA ASP A 148 0.16 9.55 16.52
C ASP A 148 0.74 8.22 16.03
N ALA A 149 -0.14 7.25 15.71
CA ALA A 149 0.28 5.94 15.22
C ALA A 149 1.00 6.05 13.87
N MET A 150 0.41 6.77 12.90
CA MET A 150 1.03 6.96 11.58
C MET A 150 2.26 7.87 11.68
N ILE A 151 2.22 8.92 12.48
CA ILE A 151 3.37 9.81 12.73
C ILE A 151 4.53 9.01 13.33
N GLY A 152 4.26 8.18 14.34
CA GLY A 152 5.27 7.32 14.95
C GLY A 152 5.85 6.31 13.96
N LEU A 153 5.02 5.67 13.14
CA LEU A 153 5.42 4.74 12.11
C LEU A 153 6.35 5.42 11.08
N ALA A 154 5.93 6.54 10.52
CA ALA A 154 6.71 7.29 9.52
C ALA A 154 8.04 7.79 10.09
N ARG A 155 8.04 8.36 11.31
CA ARG A 155 9.26 8.83 11.98
C ARG A 155 10.25 7.69 12.20
N ASN A 156 9.78 6.57 12.73
CA ASN A 156 10.63 5.38 12.98
C ASN A 156 11.08 4.67 11.69
N SER A 157 10.51 5.05 10.56
CA SER A 157 10.90 4.56 9.22
C SER A 157 11.77 5.57 8.43
N GLY A 158 12.16 6.67 9.07
CA GLY A 158 13.08 7.65 8.50
C GLY A 158 12.43 8.70 7.58
N TYR A 159 11.12 8.91 7.69
CA TYR A 159 10.43 9.96 6.93
C TYR A 159 10.64 11.33 7.57
N ALA A 160 10.89 12.33 6.73
CA ALA A 160 10.89 13.75 7.11
C ALA A 160 9.47 14.30 7.08
N PHE A 161 9.18 15.26 7.97
CA PHE A 161 7.86 15.87 8.09
C PHE A 161 7.88 17.32 7.64
N MET A 162 6.81 17.72 6.95
CA MET A 162 6.59 19.09 6.47
C MET A 162 5.10 19.45 6.48
N PRO A 163 4.74 20.74 6.40
CA PRO A 163 3.35 21.13 6.25
C PRO A 163 2.72 20.48 5.00
N SER A 164 1.48 19.98 5.13
CA SER A 164 0.74 19.49 3.96
C SER A 164 0.22 20.70 3.15
N PRO A 165 0.40 20.71 1.83
CA PRO A 165 -0.19 21.74 1.00
C PRO A 165 -1.73 21.70 1.06
N GLY A 166 -2.34 22.83 1.38
CA GLY A 166 -3.80 22.98 1.29
C GLY A 166 -4.64 22.64 2.50
N ASP A 167 -4.14 21.85 3.47
CA ASP A 167 -4.88 21.54 4.71
C ASP A 167 -3.97 21.59 5.96
N TRP A 168 -4.21 22.59 6.81
CA TRP A 168 -3.46 22.78 8.06
C TRP A 168 -3.66 21.66 9.09
N LYS A 169 -4.74 20.86 8.99
CA LYS A 169 -5.00 19.70 9.85
C LYS A 169 -4.09 18.53 9.54
N LEU A 170 -3.52 18.52 8.34
CA LEU A 170 -2.64 17.48 7.87
C LEU A 170 -1.16 17.83 8.10
N VAL A 171 -0.36 16.81 8.12
CA VAL A 171 1.09 16.89 8.02
C VAL A 171 1.54 15.91 6.93
N ARG A 172 2.37 16.38 6.03
CA ARG A 172 3.01 15.55 5.01
C ARG A 172 4.26 14.91 5.60
N PHE A 173 4.45 13.65 5.29
CA PHE A 173 5.69 12.93 5.55
C PHE A 173 6.23 12.38 4.24
N ALA A 174 7.54 12.47 4.02
CA ALA A 174 8.17 12.06 2.78
C ALA A 174 9.56 11.47 3.03
N LYS A 175 9.97 10.57 2.16
CA LYS A 175 11.26 9.93 2.19
C LYS A 175 11.78 9.71 0.76
N PRO A 176 13.06 10.05 0.46
CA PRO A 176 13.71 9.58 -0.76
C PRO A 176 13.73 8.05 -0.76
N ILE A 177 13.62 7.45 -1.94
CA ILE A 177 13.66 6.00 -2.11
C ILE A 177 15.02 5.59 -2.65
N ASP A 178 15.67 4.68 -1.94
CA ASP A 178 16.90 4.05 -2.43
C ASP A 178 16.57 3.13 -3.62
N ALA A 179 17.38 3.21 -4.67
CA ALA A 179 17.17 2.46 -5.91
C ALA A 179 17.15 0.92 -5.72
N GLU A 180 17.74 0.42 -4.64
CA GLU A 180 17.79 -1.01 -4.31
C GLU A 180 17.56 -1.25 -2.82
N PRO A 181 16.31 -1.25 -2.31
CA PRO A 181 16.04 -1.63 -0.92
C PRO A 181 16.35 -3.12 -0.72
N ARG A 182 17.38 -3.41 0.08
CA ARG A 182 17.95 -4.78 0.23
C ARG A 182 17.30 -5.61 1.33
N ASP A 183 16.54 -4.99 2.22
CA ASP A 183 16.18 -5.62 3.51
C ASP A 183 14.86 -6.39 3.48
N ILE A 184 14.03 -6.27 2.43
CA ILE A 184 12.73 -6.94 2.35
C ILE A 184 12.50 -7.49 0.94
N PRO A 185 12.06 -8.74 0.82
CA PRO A 185 11.65 -9.32 -0.45
C PRO A 185 10.52 -8.50 -1.09
N CYS A 186 10.64 -8.25 -2.38
CA CYS A 186 9.64 -7.52 -3.12
C CYS A 186 9.47 -8.14 -4.51
N ALA A 187 8.34 -8.78 -4.72
CA ALA A 187 8.00 -9.41 -5.99
C ALA A 187 7.87 -8.41 -7.14
N SER A 188 7.67 -7.13 -6.84
CA SER A 188 7.51 -6.08 -7.87
C SER A 188 8.74 -5.87 -8.76
N TRP A 189 9.94 -6.28 -8.33
CA TRP A 189 11.10 -6.28 -9.23
C TRP A 189 10.91 -7.14 -10.46
N LYS A 190 10.23 -8.29 -10.32
CA LYS A 190 9.88 -9.15 -11.45
C LYS A 190 8.90 -8.45 -12.38
N LEU A 191 7.94 -7.73 -11.81
CA LEU A 191 6.96 -6.95 -12.54
C LEU A 191 7.61 -5.81 -13.34
N ALA A 192 8.47 -5.02 -12.70
CA ALA A 192 9.19 -3.93 -13.33
C ALA A 192 10.12 -4.44 -14.45
N ALA A 193 10.76 -5.59 -14.28
CA ALA A 193 11.57 -6.22 -15.32
C ALA A 193 10.73 -6.67 -16.52
N ALA A 194 9.57 -7.31 -16.27
CA ALA A 194 8.64 -7.71 -17.33
C ALA A 194 8.12 -6.50 -18.13
N SER A 195 7.77 -5.41 -17.45
CA SER A 195 7.31 -4.17 -18.10
C SER A 195 8.40 -3.52 -18.97
N ARG A 196 9.66 -3.56 -18.55
CA ARG A 196 10.80 -3.06 -19.34
C ARG A 196 11.06 -3.92 -20.58
N HIS A 197 10.95 -5.23 -20.48
CA HIS A 197 11.09 -6.14 -21.64
C HIS A 197 10.02 -5.91 -22.70
N LEU A 198 8.78 -5.62 -22.30
CA LEU A 198 7.69 -5.29 -23.22
C LEU A 198 7.92 -3.93 -23.92
N ALA A 199 8.52 -2.97 -23.23
CA ALA A 199 8.83 -1.65 -23.80
C ALA A 199 10.03 -1.67 -24.77
N THR A 200 10.91 -2.66 -24.67
CA THR A 200 12.12 -2.80 -25.49
C THR A 200 11.98 -3.83 -26.62
N ALA A 201 10.86 -4.56 -26.70
CA ALA A 201 10.61 -5.48 -27.81
C ALA A 201 10.44 -4.66 -29.11
N PRO A 202 11.22 -4.93 -30.19
CA PRO A 202 11.05 -4.24 -31.46
C PRO A 202 9.64 -4.55 -31.97
N LEU A 203 8.93 -3.51 -32.40
CA LEU A 203 7.70 -3.67 -33.16
C LEU A 203 8.04 -4.54 -34.37
N ALA A 204 7.57 -5.79 -34.38
CA ALA A 204 7.67 -6.66 -35.54
C ALA A 204 6.91 -5.98 -36.67
N GLY A 205 7.65 -5.52 -37.68
CA GLY A 205 7.13 -4.92 -38.89
C GLY A 205 6.41 -5.92 -39.79
#